data_bd0a3734bf1bbd0117645a220801d441
#
_entry.id   bd0a3734bf1bbd0117645a220801d441
#
_cell.length_a   1.000
_cell.length_b   1.000
_cell.length_c   1.000
_cell.angle_alpha   90.00
_cell.angle_beta   90.00
_cell.angle_gamma   90.00
#
_symmetry.space_group_name_H-M   'P 1'
#
loop_
_entity.id
_entity.type
_entity.pdbx_description
1 polymer ?
#
loop_
_entity_poly.entity_id
_entity_poly.type
_entity_poly.pdbx_seq_one_letter_code
_entity_poly.pdbx_strand_id
1 'polypeptide(L)'
;RRDFAASLPMEEVRARHQDTLLGNLWHLGNPLLTVGVYYVIFGVILNSSRGIDNFLLWLTIGVFSYNLTSRTILAGATSITSNEGLIRSIQFPRALLPVSVVISHVITFNFEMWMLGGLAVVMGQYPNPRWLALPVFLLIQSGFNLGAAMIVARLNDGFRDVAQIVPFILRLGTYVSGVMFPMDTITKQMGSKAQLFVTLNPFANQIDLY
;
A
#
# COMPACT_ATOMS: atom_id res chain seq x y z
N ARG A 1 21.42 -8.04 19.48
CA ARG A 1 20.01 -7.57 19.46
C ARG A 1 19.75 -6.53 18.36
N ARG A 2 20.65 -5.54 18.17
CA ARG A 2 20.52 -4.53 17.09
C ARG A 2 20.67 -5.16 15.71
N ASP A 3 21.63 -6.06 15.55
CA ASP A 3 21.89 -6.75 14.28
C ASP A 3 20.72 -7.67 13.88
N PHE A 4 20.09 -8.33 14.83
CA PHE A 4 18.90 -9.15 14.61
C PHE A 4 17.69 -8.32 14.15
N ALA A 5 17.45 -7.17 14.79
CA ALA A 5 16.34 -6.29 14.37
C ALA A 5 16.56 -5.68 12.98
N ALA A 6 17.82 -5.50 12.55
CA ALA A 6 18.16 -4.99 11.23
C ALA A 6 18.12 -6.07 10.13
N SER A 7 18.37 -7.36 10.47
CA SER A 7 18.35 -8.46 9.50
C SER A 7 16.94 -8.96 9.17
N LEU A 8 16.00 -8.90 10.12
CA LEU A 8 14.62 -9.39 9.95
C LEU A 8 13.91 -8.87 8.69
N PRO A 9 13.90 -7.54 8.38
CA PRO A 9 13.20 -7.06 7.20
C PRO A 9 13.80 -7.60 5.89
N MET A 10 15.13 -7.74 5.85
CA MET A 10 15.83 -8.22 4.65
C MET A 10 15.61 -9.72 4.42
N GLU A 11 15.59 -10.51 5.49
CA GLU A 11 15.28 -11.95 5.43
C GLU A 11 13.84 -12.19 5.00
N GLU A 12 12.90 -11.39 5.49
CA GLU A 12 11.50 -11.47 5.12
C GLU A 12 11.28 -11.16 3.62
N VAL A 13 11.97 -10.15 3.06
CA VAL A 13 11.93 -9.85 1.62
C VAL A 13 12.50 -11.02 0.80
N ARG A 14 13.59 -11.63 1.25
CA ARG A 14 14.22 -12.77 0.55
C ARG A 14 13.36 -14.04 0.58
N ALA A 15 12.71 -14.32 1.70
CA ALA A 15 11.95 -15.57 1.88
C ALA A 15 10.66 -15.66 1.05
N ARG A 16 10.08 -14.53 0.64
CA ARG A 16 8.73 -14.51 0.06
C ARG A 16 8.59 -15.22 -1.28
N HIS A 17 9.63 -15.31 -2.13
CA HIS A 17 9.49 -15.80 -3.52
C HIS A 17 10.67 -16.66 -4.01
N GLN A 18 11.42 -17.31 -3.10
CA GLN A 18 12.64 -18.06 -3.47
C GLN A 18 12.38 -19.25 -4.38
N ASP A 19 11.16 -19.83 -4.35
CA ASP A 19 10.82 -21.05 -5.07
C ASP A 19 9.95 -20.82 -6.32
N THR A 20 9.85 -19.59 -6.82
CA THR A 20 9.04 -19.27 -8.00
C THR A 20 9.90 -18.88 -9.19
N LEU A 21 9.50 -19.29 -10.43
CA LEU A 21 10.23 -18.98 -11.68
C LEU A 21 10.51 -17.48 -11.87
N LEU A 22 9.61 -16.60 -11.44
CA LEU A 22 9.72 -15.15 -11.55
C LEU A 22 10.29 -14.51 -10.28
N GLY A 23 10.44 -15.26 -9.17
CA GLY A 23 11.03 -14.76 -7.93
C GLY A 23 10.45 -13.40 -7.48
N ASN A 24 11.33 -12.46 -7.24
CA ASN A 24 10.98 -11.11 -6.81
C ASN A 24 10.19 -10.29 -7.84
N LEU A 25 10.12 -10.71 -9.12
CA LEU A 25 9.31 -10.01 -10.13
C LEU A 25 7.82 -10.07 -9.83
N TRP A 26 7.35 -11.03 -9.03
CA TRP A 26 5.96 -11.08 -8.57
C TRP A 26 5.54 -9.89 -7.71
N HIS A 27 6.50 -9.22 -7.04
CA HIS A 27 6.18 -7.98 -6.33
C HIS A 27 5.70 -6.86 -7.25
N LEU A 28 6.17 -6.87 -8.51
CA LEU A 28 5.73 -5.96 -9.56
C LEU A 28 4.59 -6.56 -10.38
N GLY A 29 4.65 -7.87 -10.65
CA GLY A 29 3.67 -8.56 -11.48
C GLY A 29 2.24 -8.43 -10.94
N ASN A 30 2.02 -8.69 -9.65
CA ASN A 30 0.69 -8.62 -9.05
C ASN A 30 0.06 -7.22 -9.11
N PRO A 31 0.73 -6.13 -8.72
CA PRO A 31 0.19 -4.78 -8.88
C PRO A 31 -0.09 -4.43 -10.35
N LEU A 32 0.79 -4.80 -11.28
CA LEU A 32 0.59 -4.54 -12.70
C LEU A 32 -0.62 -5.25 -13.27
N LEU A 33 -0.81 -6.53 -12.93
CA LEU A 33 -2.01 -7.26 -13.33
C LEU A 33 -3.27 -6.58 -12.78
N THR A 34 -3.22 -6.10 -11.53
CA THR A 34 -4.32 -5.34 -10.93
C THR A 34 -4.59 -4.03 -11.68
N VAL A 35 -3.54 -3.29 -12.04
CA VAL A 35 -3.65 -2.07 -12.86
C VAL A 35 -4.26 -2.41 -14.22
N GLY A 36 -3.79 -3.49 -14.87
CA GLY A 36 -4.33 -3.94 -16.16
C GLY A 36 -5.83 -4.24 -16.10
N VAL A 37 -6.27 -4.98 -15.09
CA VAL A 37 -7.70 -5.28 -14.86
C VAL A 37 -8.51 -4.00 -14.64
N TYR A 38 -8.02 -3.12 -13.78
CA TYR A 38 -8.73 -1.86 -13.49
C TYR A 38 -8.74 -0.92 -14.69
N TYR A 39 -7.65 -0.87 -15.47
CA TYR A 39 -7.61 -0.10 -16.70
C TYR A 39 -8.66 -0.58 -17.72
N VAL A 40 -8.79 -1.88 -17.89
CA VAL A 40 -9.82 -2.43 -18.79
C VAL A 40 -11.23 -2.11 -18.28
N ILE A 41 -11.49 -2.30 -16.99
CA ILE A 41 -12.83 -2.06 -16.43
C ILE A 41 -13.16 -0.57 -16.43
N PHE A 42 -12.34 0.26 -15.84
CA PHE A 42 -12.63 1.68 -15.60
C PHE A 42 -12.24 2.57 -16.80
N GLY A 43 -11.14 2.26 -17.48
CA GLY A 43 -10.67 3.01 -18.63
C GLY A 43 -11.46 2.68 -19.90
N VAL A 44 -11.63 1.37 -20.21
CA VAL A 44 -12.21 0.94 -21.50
C VAL A 44 -13.72 0.73 -21.38
N ILE A 45 -14.17 -0.09 -20.41
CA ILE A 45 -15.60 -0.48 -20.32
C ILE A 45 -16.46 0.67 -19.77
N LEU A 46 -16.07 1.26 -18.64
CA LEU A 46 -16.82 2.31 -17.96
C LEU A 46 -16.50 3.71 -18.49
N ASN A 47 -15.44 3.86 -19.32
CA ASN A 47 -15.01 5.12 -19.88
C ASN A 47 -14.81 6.25 -18.82
N SER A 48 -14.37 5.87 -17.62
CA SER A 48 -14.12 6.76 -16.49
C SER A 48 -12.84 7.58 -16.65
N SER A 49 -12.08 7.35 -17.73
CA SER A 49 -10.87 8.09 -18.09
C SER A 49 -11.15 9.52 -18.58
N ARG A 50 -12.42 9.88 -18.82
CA ARG A 50 -12.78 11.20 -19.34
C ARG A 50 -12.41 12.31 -18.36
N GLY A 51 -11.51 13.19 -18.81
CA GLY A 51 -11.07 14.36 -18.02
C GLY A 51 -9.85 14.14 -17.16
N ILE A 52 -9.20 12.97 -17.22
CA ILE A 52 -7.92 12.71 -16.55
C ILE A 52 -6.83 12.54 -17.61
N ASP A 53 -5.89 13.47 -17.65
CA ASP A 53 -4.69 13.31 -18.44
C ASP A 53 -3.86 12.14 -17.89
N ASN A 54 -3.43 11.23 -18.80
CA ASN A 54 -2.64 10.04 -18.43
C ASN A 54 -3.30 9.14 -17.38
N PHE A 55 -4.59 8.79 -17.59
CA PHE A 55 -5.38 7.94 -16.69
C PHE A 55 -4.64 6.67 -16.24
N LEU A 56 -3.87 6.01 -17.11
CA LEU A 56 -3.10 4.82 -16.76
C LEU A 56 -2.04 5.12 -15.68
N LEU A 57 -1.34 6.25 -15.79
CA LEU A 57 -0.33 6.65 -14.81
C LEU A 57 -1.00 6.98 -13.46
N TRP A 58 -2.07 7.78 -13.49
CA TRP A 58 -2.85 8.12 -12.30
C TRP A 58 -3.38 6.85 -11.58
N LEU A 59 -3.96 5.92 -12.33
CA LEU A 59 -4.46 4.66 -11.81
C LEU A 59 -3.33 3.80 -11.19
N THR A 60 -2.16 3.77 -11.86
CA THR A 60 -1.00 2.99 -11.37
C THR A 60 -0.48 3.54 -10.04
N ILE A 61 -0.36 4.87 -9.92
CA ILE A 61 0.02 5.55 -8.68
C ILE A 61 -0.95 5.16 -7.55
N GLY A 62 -2.25 5.33 -7.79
CA GLY A 62 -3.29 5.02 -6.80
C GLY A 62 -3.26 3.55 -6.37
N VAL A 63 -3.17 2.61 -7.31
CA VAL A 63 -3.10 1.17 -7.02
C VAL A 63 -1.85 0.82 -6.23
N PHE A 64 -0.68 1.32 -6.60
CA PHE A 64 0.57 1.00 -5.92
C PHE A 64 0.60 1.57 -4.50
N SER A 65 0.19 2.84 -4.34
CA SER A 65 0.10 3.49 -3.04
C SER A 65 -0.87 2.76 -2.10
N TYR A 66 -2.07 2.42 -2.60
CA TYR A 66 -3.05 1.68 -1.82
C TYR A 66 -2.58 0.26 -1.47
N ASN A 67 -1.93 -0.43 -2.41
CA ASN A 67 -1.37 -1.76 -2.18
C ASN A 67 -0.28 -1.77 -1.11
N LEU A 68 0.57 -0.73 -1.04
CA LEU A 68 1.54 -0.58 0.05
C LEU A 68 0.82 -0.57 1.40
N THR A 69 -0.20 0.28 1.55
CA THR A 69 -0.97 0.38 2.80
C THR A 69 -1.69 -0.93 3.12
N SER A 70 -2.41 -1.50 2.16
CA SER A 70 -3.18 -2.73 2.35
C SER A 70 -2.30 -3.91 2.74
N ARG A 71 -1.19 -4.14 2.02
CA ARG A 71 -0.25 -5.23 2.31
C ARG A 71 0.43 -5.06 3.67
N THR A 72 0.80 -3.83 4.01
CA THR A 72 1.45 -3.53 5.28
C THR A 72 0.53 -3.76 6.47
N ILE A 73 -0.72 -3.29 6.42
CA ILE A 73 -1.69 -3.49 7.49
C ILE A 73 -2.05 -4.98 7.63
N LEU A 74 -2.27 -5.68 6.51
CA LEU A 74 -2.61 -7.10 6.50
C LEU A 74 -1.49 -7.97 7.08
N ALA A 75 -0.26 -7.76 6.65
CA ALA A 75 0.90 -8.48 7.17
C ALA A 75 1.20 -8.08 8.63
N GLY A 76 0.99 -6.81 8.99
CA GLY A 76 1.05 -6.31 10.35
C GLY A 76 0.07 -7.02 11.28
N ALA A 77 -1.16 -7.25 10.83
CA ALA A 77 -2.19 -7.93 11.61
C ALA A 77 -1.76 -9.30 12.15
N THR A 78 -1.05 -10.06 11.33
CA THR A 78 -0.59 -11.42 11.68
C THR A 78 0.83 -11.46 12.21
N SER A 79 1.55 -10.35 12.23
CA SER A 79 3.00 -10.32 12.53
C SER A 79 3.35 -10.87 13.92
N ILE A 80 2.52 -10.65 14.93
CA ILE A 80 2.73 -11.17 16.29
C ILE A 80 2.34 -12.64 16.36
N THR A 81 1.16 -13.00 15.86
CA THR A 81 0.61 -14.35 15.99
C THR A 81 1.36 -15.38 15.16
N SER A 82 1.87 -15.00 13.98
CA SER A 82 2.69 -15.90 13.17
C SER A 82 4.10 -16.14 13.73
N ASN A 83 4.56 -15.29 14.65
CA ASN A 83 5.89 -15.39 15.27
C ASN A 83 5.86 -15.78 16.76
N GLU A 84 4.80 -16.44 17.24
CA GLU A 84 4.68 -16.85 18.64
C GLU A 84 5.85 -17.74 19.09
N GLY A 85 6.35 -18.63 18.25
CA GLY A 85 7.52 -19.48 18.56
C GLY A 85 8.78 -18.66 18.82
N LEU A 86 9.01 -17.61 18.00
CA LEU A 86 10.13 -16.69 18.18
C LEU A 86 10.00 -15.87 19.46
N ILE A 87 8.80 -15.39 19.78
CA ILE A 87 8.51 -14.62 20.99
C ILE A 87 8.76 -15.46 22.26
N ARG A 88 8.48 -16.76 22.20
CA ARG A 88 8.70 -17.66 23.33
C ARG A 88 10.18 -18.06 23.51
N SER A 89 10.95 -18.10 22.42
CA SER A 89 12.36 -18.52 22.45
C SER A 89 13.32 -17.40 22.81
N ILE A 90 13.00 -16.15 22.47
CA ILE A 90 13.88 -14.98 22.64
C ILE A 90 13.09 -13.83 23.26
N GLN A 91 13.64 -13.24 24.32
CA GLN A 91 13.05 -12.02 24.91
C GLN A 91 13.40 -10.79 24.08
N PHE A 92 12.42 -10.25 23.34
CA PHE A 92 12.54 -8.99 22.60
C PHE A 92 11.20 -8.22 22.60
N PRO A 93 11.22 -6.90 22.34
CA PRO A 93 9.99 -6.11 22.26
C PRO A 93 9.10 -6.57 21.10
N ARG A 94 7.86 -7.01 21.38
CA ARG A 94 6.91 -7.51 20.38
C ARG A 94 6.60 -6.48 19.27
N ALA A 95 6.73 -5.18 19.58
CA ALA A 95 6.53 -4.09 18.63
C ALA A 95 7.53 -4.12 17.45
N LEU A 96 8.68 -4.80 17.59
CA LEU A 96 9.64 -4.94 16.49
C LEU A 96 9.09 -5.74 15.30
N LEU A 97 8.13 -6.64 15.53
CA LEU A 97 7.53 -7.46 14.46
C LEU A 97 6.70 -6.62 13.48
N PRO A 98 5.70 -5.82 13.92
CA PRO A 98 5.02 -4.92 12.98
C PRO A 98 5.97 -3.88 12.35
N VAL A 99 6.99 -3.41 13.08
CA VAL A 99 8.00 -2.47 12.53
C VAL A 99 8.78 -3.12 11.39
N SER A 100 9.26 -4.37 11.56
CA SER A 100 9.99 -5.09 10.50
C SER A 100 9.14 -5.28 9.25
N VAL A 101 7.86 -5.60 9.41
CA VAL A 101 6.89 -5.72 8.31
C VAL A 101 6.78 -4.41 7.52
N VAL A 102 6.61 -3.28 8.21
CA VAL A 102 6.53 -1.97 7.54
C VAL A 102 7.79 -1.68 6.75
N ILE A 103 8.97 -1.87 7.34
CA ILE A 103 10.25 -1.64 6.68
C ILE A 103 10.39 -2.54 5.44
N SER A 104 10.06 -3.83 5.54
CA SER A 104 10.09 -4.77 4.41
C SER A 104 9.22 -4.31 3.25
N HIS A 105 8.00 -3.84 3.55
CA HIS A 105 7.09 -3.35 2.51
C HIS A 105 7.54 -2.02 1.90
N VAL A 106 8.15 -1.12 2.68
CA VAL A 106 8.73 0.14 2.17
C VAL A 106 9.91 -0.16 1.25
N ILE A 107 10.78 -1.12 1.61
CA ILE A 107 11.89 -1.55 0.74
C ILE A 107 11.34 -2.09 -0.59
N THR A 108 10.33 -2.96 -0.55
CA THR A 108 9.68 -3.51 -1.76
C THR A 108 9.04 -2.39 -2.59
N PHE A 109 8.35 -1.44 -1.95
CA PHE A 109 7.70 -0.32 -2.61
C PHE A 109 8.69 0.61 -3.34
N ASN A 110 9.93 0.73 -2.85
CA ASN A 110 10.97 1.46 -3.58
C ASN A 110 11.18 0.89 -4.99
N PHE A 111 11.16 -0.43 -5.18
CA PHE A 111 11.26 -1.03 -6.53
C PHE A 111 10.03 -0.69 -7.38
N GLU A 112 8.84 -0.69 -6.78
CA GLU A 112 7.60 -0.28 -7.45
C GLU A 112 7.66 1.19 -7.89
N MET A 113 8.22 2.08 -7.07
CA MET A 113 8.43 3.51 -7.39
C MET A 113 9.39 3.72 -8.55
N TRP A 114 10.49 2.98 -8.62
CA TRP A 114 11.40 3.06 -9.77
C TRP A 114 10.72 2.64 -11.07
N MET A 115 9.91 1.59 -11.01
CA MET A 115 9.13 1.14 -12.16
C MET A 115 8.09 2.17 -12.57
N LEU A 116 7.39 2.80 -11.61
CA LEU A 116 6.44 3.88 -11.87
C LEU A 116 7.12 5.07 -12.54
N GLY A 117 8.31 5.46 -12.06
CA GLY A 117 9.12 6.50 -12.66
C GLY A 117 9.50 6.18 -14.12
N GLY A 118 9.89 4.93 -14.39
CA GLY A 118 10.15 4.44 -15.75
C GLY A 118 8.91 4.51 -16.64
N LEU A 119 7.76 4.09 -16.14
CA LEU A 119 6.49 4.17 -16.87
C LEU A 119 6.12 5.63 -17.18
N ALA A 120 6.29 6.53 -16.20
CA ALA A 120 6.01 7.95 -16.39
C ALA A 120 6.87 8.57 -17.51
N VAL A 121 8.18 8.24 -17.54
CA VAL A 121 9.09 8.71 -18.60
C VAL A 121 8.67 8.16 -19.96
N VAL A 122 8.31 6.88 -20.07
CA VAL A 122 7.81 6.29 -21.32
C VAL A 122 6.53 6.97 -21.81
N MET A 123 5.68 7.42 -20.87
CA MET A 123 4.45 8.17 -21.19
C MET A 123 4.68 9.67 -21.43
N GLY A 124 5.94 10.12 -21.53
CA GLY A 124 6.29 11.51 -21.82
C GLY A 124 6.28 12.45 -20.61
N GLN A 125 6.12 11.90 -19.39
CA GLN A 125 6.21 12.68 -18.16
C GLN A 125 7.66 12.69 -17.69
N TYR A 126 8.37 13.79 -17.95
CA TYR A 126 9.78 13.91 -17.55
C TYR A 126 9.92 14.26 -16.06
N PRO A 127 11.04 13.84 -15.43
CA PRO A 127 11.36 14.18 -14.05
C PRO A 127 11.27 15.69 -13.80
N ASN A 128 10.50 16.06 -12.81
CA ASN A 128 10.23 17.44 -12.42
C ASN A 128 10.67 17.60 -10.95
N PRO A 129 11.09 18.77 -10.48
CA PRO A 129 11.45 19.01 -9.08
C PRO A 129 10.39 18.58 -8.06
N ARG A 130 9.12 18.50 -8.45
CA ARG A 130 8.04 17.97 -7.60
C ARG A 130 8.22 16.50 -7.22
N TRP A 131 8.94 15.70 -8.02
CA TRP A 131 9.24 14.30 -7.70
C TRP A 131 10.11 14.17 -6.45
N LEU A 132 10.84 15.23 -6.06
CA LEU A 132 11.57 15.27 -4.79
C LEU A 132 10.64 15.23 -3.56
N ALA A 133 9.36 15.51 -3.73
CA ALA A 133 8.38 15.36 -2.66
C ALA A 133 7.95 13.90 -2.41
N LEU A 134 8.14 12.98 -3.38
CA LEU A 134 7.74 11.57 -3.26
C LEU A 134 8.33 10.86 -2.02
N PRO A 135 9.63 11.00 -1.68
CA PRO A 135 10.17 10.42 -0.45
C PRO A 135 9.49 10.95 0.82
N VAL A 136 9.10 12.22 0.84
CA VAL A 136 8.40 12.83 1.98
C VAL A 136 7.02 12.21 2.14
N PHE A 137 6.27 12.06 1.04
CA PHE A 137 4.96 11.40 1.03
C PHE A 137 5.07 9.94 1.46
N LEU A 138 6.10 9.22 0.97
CA LEU A 138 6.36 7.85 1.38
C LEU A 138 6.65 7.75 2.89
N LEU A 139 7.36 8.70 3.47
CA LEU A 139 7.61 8.75 4.92
C LEU A 139 6.30 8.96 5.71
N ILE A 140 5.45 9.90 5.28
CA ILE A 140 4.15 10.17 5.92
C ILE A 140 3.27 8.92 5.84
N GLN A 141 3.16 8.30 4.66
CA GLN A 141 2.40 7.08 4.44
C GLN A 141 2.94 5.91 5.27
N SER A 142 4.27 5.77 5.35
CA SER A 142 4.91 4.73 6.17
C SER A 142 4.63 4.92 7.66
N GLY A 143 4.60 6.16 8.14
CA GLY A 143 4.20 6.50 9.51
C GLY A 143 2.76 6.11 9.81
N PHE A 144 1.83 6.43 8.90
CA PHE A 144 0.44 6.00 9.00
C PHE A 144 0.31 4.48 8.99
N ASN A 145 0.97 3.80 8.04
CA ASN A 145 0.97 2.35 7.92
C ASN A 145 1.53 1.66 9.17
N LEU A 146 2.58 2.24 9.78
CA LEU A 146 3.16 1.74 11.02
C LEU A 146 2.16 1.81 12.17
N GLY A 147 1.51 2.97 12.35
CA GLY A 147 0.49 3.13 13.39
C GLY A 147 -0.66 2.15 13.22
N ALA A 148 -1.19 2.02 12.00
CA ALA A 148 -2.26 1.10 11.68
C ALA A 148 -1.85 -0.37 11.88
N ALA A 149 -0.67 -0.77 11.39
CA ALA A 149 -0.14 -2.12 11.56
C ALA A 149 0.04 -2.49 13.04
N MET A 150 0.57 -1.58 13.86
CA MET A 150 0.74 -1.80 15.31
C MET A 150 -0.61 -1.97 16.04
N ILE A 151 -1.60 -1.13 15.70
CA ILE A 151 -2.95 -1.22 16.28
C ILE A 151 -3.58 -2.57 15.92
N VAL A 152 -3.57 -2.92 14.63
CA VAL A 152 -4.20 -4.16 14.15
C VAL A 152 -3.46 -5.39 14.66
N ALA A 153 -2.12 -5.37 14.74
CA ALA A 153 -1.31 -6.44 15.34
C ALA A 153 -1.71 -6.68 16.80
N ARG A 154 -1.88 -5.61 17.58
CA ARG A 154 -2.28 -5.70 18.98
C ARG A 154 -3.70 -6.21 19.16
N LEU A 155 -4.63 -5.76 18.29
CA LEU A 155 -6.01 -6.25 18.32
C LEU A 155 -6.06 -7.74 17.96
N ASN A 156 -5.30 -8.19 16.96
CA ASN A 156 -5.24 -9.57 16.52
C ASN A 156 -4.56 -10.50 17.55
N ASP A 157 -3.63 -10.00 18.34
CA ASP A 157 -3.04 -10.71 19.48
C ASP A 157 -4.10 -11.05 20.56
N GLY A 158 -5.09 -10.15 20.75
CA GLY A 158 -6.21 -10.36 21.67
C GLY A 158 -7.41 -11.11 21.06
N PHE A 159 -7.71 -10.85 19.79
CA PHE A 159 -8.89 -11.37 19.07
C PHE A 159 -8.47 -11.83 17.69
N ARG A 160 -8.26 -13.13 17.48
CA ARG A 160 -7.75 -13.72 16.21
C ARG A 160 -8.68 -13.50 15.01
N ASP A 161 -9.95 -13.15 15.23
CA ASP A 161 -10.92 -12.83 14.19
C ASP A 161 -10.58 -11.53 13.44
N VAL A 162 -9.78 -10.65 14.05
CA VAL A 162 -9.32 -9.40 13.43
C VAL A 162 -8.59 -9.70 12.11
N ALA A 163 -7.76 -10.74 12.06
CA ALA A 163 -7.07 -11.15 10.82
C ALA A 163 -8.03 -11.55 9.69
N GLN A 164 -9.25 -11.98 10.00
CA GLN A 164 -10.29 -12.32 9.01
C GLN A 164 -11.08 -11.09 8.57
N ILE A 165 -11.28 -10.12 9.44
CA ILE A 165 -12.08 -8.91 9.18
C ILE A 165 -11.27 -7.88 8.40
N VAL A 166 -9.99 -7.71 8.73
CA VAL A 166 -9.09 -6.70 8.11
C VAL A 166 -9.07 -6.77 6.58
N PRO A 167 -8.96 -7.95 5.91
CA PRO A 167 -8.99 -8.02 4.46
C PRO A 167 -10.27 -7.43 3.84
N PHE A 168 -11.43 -7.60 4.49
CA PHE A 168 -12.70 -7.05 4.02
C PHE A 168 -12.72 -5.53 4.15
N ILE A 169 -12.26 -4.99 5.29
CA ILE A 169 -12.17 -3.54 5.51
C ILE A 169 -11.23 -2.91 4.46
N LEU A 170 -10.07 -3.51 4.22
CA LEU A 170 -9.12 -3.03 3.24
C LEU A 170 -9.67 -3.12 1.81
N ARG A 171 -10.41 -4.17 1.48
CA ARG A 171 -11.07 -4.29 0.17
C ARG A 171 -12.13 -3.21 -0.03
N LEU A 172 -12.96 -2.93 0.97
CA LEU A 172 -13.90 -1.81 0.94
C LEU A 172 -13.15 -0.48 0.82
N GLY A 173 -12.04 -0.33 1.54
CA GLY A 173 -11.16 0.83 1.47
C GLY A 173 -10.66 1.11 0.05
N THR A 174 -10.38 0.10 -0.78
CA THR A 174 -9.97 0.29 -2.18
C THR A 174 -11.00 1.08 -2.98
N TYR A 175 -12.28 0.80 -2.77
CA TYR A 175 -13.37 1.51 -3.48
C TYR A 175 -13.62 2.92 -2.92
N VAL A 176 -13.36 3.11 -1.64
CA VAL A 176 -13.61 4.35 -0.91
C VAL A 176 -12.43 5.33 -0.98
N SER A 177 -11.22 4.83 -1.31
CA SER A 177 -9.97 5.59 -1.32
C SER A 177 -9.79 6.53 -2.52
N GLY A 178 -10.66 6.47 -3.53
CA GLY A 178 -10.49 7.28 -4.74
C GLY A 178 -9.51 6.71 -5.76
N VAL A 179 -8.95 5.51 -5.54
CA VAL A 179 -8.08 4.83 -6.52
C VAL A 179 -8.75 4.62 -7.87
N MET A 180 -10.07 4.40 -7.87
CA MET A 180 -10.83 4.05 -9.07
C MET A 180 -11.59 5.23 -9.67
N PHE A 181 -11.90 6.24 -8.87
CA PHE A 181 -12.70 7.41 -9.27
C PHE A 181 -12.09 8.69 -8.74
N PRO A 182 -11.98 9.75 -9.57
CA PRO A 182 -11.59 11.06 -9.06
C PRO A 182 -12.59 11.51 -7.99
N MET A 183 -12.08 11.90 -6.84
CA MET A 183 -12.93 12.35 -5.72
C MET A 183 -13.76 13.58 -6.04
N ASP A 184 -13.28 14.44 -6.97
CA ASP A 184 -14.02 15.58 -7.48
C ASP A 184 -15.38 15.20 -8.11
N THR A 185 -15.46 14.02 -8.71
CA THR A 185 -16.70 13.53 -9.31
C THR A 185 -17.72 13.17 -8.24
N ILE A 186 -17.28 12.57 -7.13
CA ILE A 186 -18.12 12.18 -6.01
C ILE A 186 -18.60 13.42 -5.25
N THR A 187 -17.72 14.40 -4.99
CA THR A 187 -18.09 15.65 -4.31
C THR A 187 -19.11 16.46 -5.09
N LYS A 188 -19.01 16.51 -6.41
CA LYS A 188 -19.99 17.20 -7.27
C LYS A 188 -21.38 16.54 -7.25
N GLN A 189 -21.44 15.21 -7.10
CA GLN A 189 -22.72 14.47 -7.09
C GLN A 189 -23.39 14.42 -5.71
N MET A 190 -22.64 14.36 -4.62
CA MET A 190 -23.14 14.11 -3.27
C MET A 190 -23.17 15.35 -2.34
N GLY A 191 -22.67 16.51 -2.78
CA GLY A 191 -22.73 17.76 -2.03
C GLY A 191 -21.80 17.83 -0.80
N SER A 192 -22.06 18.78 0.13
CA SER A 192 -21.18 19.10 1.26
C SER A 192 -20.87 17.95 2.24
N LYS A 193 -21.78 16.98 2.36
CA LYS A 193 -21.53 15.79 3.21
C LYS A 193 -20.44 14.88 2.63
N ALA A 194 -20.33 14.81 1.30
CA ALA A 194 -19.27 14.06 0.65
C ALA A 194 -17.91 14.76 0.80
N GLN A 195 -17.86 16.09 0.85
CA GLN A 195 -16.62 16.81 1.12
C GLN A 195 -16.03 16.44 2.48
N LEU A 196 -16.85 16.40 3.53
CA LEU A 196 -16.40 15.99 4.86
C LEU A 196 -15.85 14.58 4.87
N PHE A 197 -16.54 13.66 4.15
CA PHE A 197 -16.13 12.26 4.04
C PHE A 197 -14.77 12.12 3.30
N VAL A 198 -14.58 12.83 2.20
CA VAL A 198 -13.32 12.87 1.44
C VAL A 198 -12.19 13.45 2.27
N THR A 199 -12.44 14.59 2.95
CA THR A 199 -11.43 15.26 3.79
C THR A 199 -11.00 14.42 4.99
N LEU A 200 -11.91 13.63 5.56
CA LEU A 200 -11.61 12.75 6.69
C LEU A 200 -11.06 11.38 6.26
N ASN A 201 -11.08 11.07 4.96
CA ASN A 201 -10.59 9.79 4.46
C ASN A 201 -9.06 9.81 4.31
N PRO A 202 -8.31 9.12 5.17
CA PRO A 202 -6.85 9.13 5.11
C PRO A 202 -6.31 8.51 3.81
N PHE A 203 -7.04 7.58 3.21
CA PHE A 203 -6.64 6.91 1.98
C PHE A 203 -6.80 7.82 0.75
N ALA A 204 -7.89 8.58 0.66
CA ALA A 204 -8.11 9.54 -0.41
C ALA A 204 -7.04 10.63 -0.37
N ASN A 205 -6.80 11.21 0.80
CA ASN A 205 -5.79 12.25 0.97
C ASN A 205 -4.37 11.78 0.66
N GLN A 206 -4.04 10.50 0.92
CA GLN A 206 -2.74 9.93 0.56
C GLN A 206 -2.56 9.84 -0.96
N ILE A 207 -3.59 9.47 -1.71
CA ILE A 207 -3.51 9.32 -3.17
C ILE A 207 -3.41 10.69 -3.86
N ASP A 208 -4.10 11.70 -3.36
CA ASP A 208 -4.03 13.07 -3.90
C ASP A 208 -2.65 13.73 -3.71
N LEU A 209 -1.80 13.16 -2.84
CA LEU A 209 -0.44 13.66 -2.59
C LEU A 209 0.59 13.18 -3.63
N TYR A 210 0.30 12.10 -4.39
CA TYR A 210 1.16 11.55 -5.45
C TYR A 210 0.79 12.11 -6.82
#